data_fa0a214a8e8ef6c99ba8a3c11d6fad6d
#
_entry.id   fa0a214a8e8ef6c99ba8a3c11d6fad6d
#
_cell.length_a   1.000
_cell.length_b   1.000
_cell.length_c   1.000
_cell.angle_alpha   90.00
_cell.angle_beta   90.00
_cell.angle_gamma   90.00
#
_symmetry.space_group_name_H-M   'P 1'
#
loop_
_entity.id
_entity.type
_entity.pdbx_description
1 polymer ?
#
loop_
_entity_poly.entity_id
_entity_poly.type
_entity_poly.pdbx_seq_one_letter_code
_entity_poly.pdbx_strand_id
1 'polypeptide(L)'
;YIPIILGAGHQTKFVALAYAPYVIVAFVYALRTPRLLSGLLFAAALALQLRARHPQITYYVMMVLFVWWIVEVVQAVRENRTPALAQSTGWLALGTGLALLMVAQPYLATFQYKDFSTRAAAAAAGGGDGGGSAMGWDYAMRWSQGVGEMVTLLIADAFGGGGGTYWGPKPFTEGPHYLGGIVLALAGLAVWRVRSRMVWGLAGAAVATTLFAFGRHAAWINRPLFEYFPFFDAFRAPETWLSVTALVLAVLAGIGLDYALRRDGRPAKRRTNASDARLRPLLIAFGLTFGLTAVLWIGQDAVFDFGKPNE
;
A
#
# COMPACT_ATOMS: atom_id res chain seq x y z
N TYR A 1 -7.56 7.30 -8.89
CA TYR A 1 -6.58 7.85 -7.92
C TYR A 1 -5.45 8.65 -8.58
N ILE A 2 -4.87 8.16 -9.69
CA ILE A 2 -3.74 8.83 -10.36
C ILE A 2 -4.09 10.26 -10.86
N PRO A 3 -5.20 10.49 -11.58
CA PRO A 3 -5.58 11.84 -12.02
C PRO A 3 -5.72 12.82 -10.85
N ILE A 4 -6.21 12.34 -9.72
CA ILE A 4 -6.43 13.11 -8.50
C ILE A 4 -5.12 13.50 -7.85
N ILE A 5 -4.17 12.56 -7.71
CA ILE A 5 -2.83 12.87 -7.18
C ILE A 5 -2.15 13.94 -8.03
N LEU A 6 -2.27 13.86 -9.35
CA LEU A 6 -1.69 14.82 -10.27
C LEU A 6 -2.41 16.18 -10.21
N GLY A 7 -3.75 16.18 -10.18
CA GLY A 7 -4.57 17.39 -10.05
C GLY A 7 -4.33 18.15 -8.75
N ALA A 8 -4.12 17.42 -7.65
CA ALA A 8 -3.75 17.98 -6.34
C ALA A 8 -2.30 18.46 -6.24
N GLY A 9 -1.51 18.34 -7.31
CA GLY A 9 -0.10 18.73 -7.31
C GLY A 9 0.85 17.78 -6.57
N HIS A 10 0.39 16.58 -6.17
CA HIS A 10 1.21 15.60 -5.46
C HIS A 10 2.07 14.73 -6.40
N GLN A 11 2.76 15.36 -7.35
CA GLN A 11 3.60 14.70 -8.35
C GLN A 11 4.66 13.78 -7.72
N THR A 12 5.29 14.23 -6.62
CA THR A 12 6.29 13.44 -5.90
C THR A 12 5.72 12.12 -5.35
N LYS A 13 4.49 12.13 -4.87
CA LYS A 13 3.77 10.94 -4.39
C LYS A 13 3.53 9.96 -5.54
N PHE A 14 3.08 10.47 -6.70
CA PHE A 14 2.87 9.67 -7.90
C PHE A 14 4.17 9.01 -8.39
N VAL A 15 5.27 9.77 -8.49
CA VAL A 15 6.57 9.25 -8.93
C VAL A 15 7.09 8.19 -7.97
N ALA A 16 6.98 8.41 -6.65
CA ALA A 16 7.39 7.42 -5.64
C ALA A 16 6.59 6.12 -5.74
N LEU A 17 5.27 6.20 -6.01
CA LEU A 17 4.43 5.03 -6.24
C LEU A 17 4.78 4.30 -7.53
N ALA A 18 5.11 5.02 -8.60
CA ALA A 18 5.51 4.43 -9.87
C ALA A 18 6.80 3.59 -9.76
N TYR A 19 7.73 3.98 -8.88
CA TYR A 19 8.95 3.21 -8.62
C TYR A 19 8.78 2.06 -7.63
N ALA A 20 7.72 2.03 -6.82
CA ALA A 20 7.51 1.00 -5.81
C ALA A 20 7.52 -0.45 -6.37
N PRO A 21 6.88 -0.77 -7.52
CA PRO A 21 6.96 -2.09 -8.10
C PRO A 21 8.39 -2.55 -8.43
N TYR A 22 9.24 -1.62 -8.90
CA TYR A 22 10.62 -1.94 -9.24
C TYR A 22 11.45 -2.26 -7.99
N VAL A 23 11.21 -1.54 -6.88
CA VAL A 23 11.85 -1.84 -5.58
C VAL A 23 11.44 -3.23 -5.09
N ILE A 24 10.14 -3.57 -5.17
CA ILE A 24 9.62 -4.88 -4.78
C ILE A 24 10.23 -5.99 -5.64
N VAL A 25 10.26 -5.83 -6.96
CA VAL A 25 10.84 -6.81 -7.88
C VAL A 25 12.33 -7.00 -7.63
N ALA A 26 13.09 -5.91 -7.44
CA ALA A 26 14.51 -5.96 -7.15
C ALA A 26 14.79 -6.63 -5.80
N PHE A 27 13.96 -6.37 -4.78
CA PHE A 27 14.03 -7.04 -3.48
C PHE A 27 13.81 -8.56 -3.61
N VAL A 28 12.75 -8.98 -4.28
CA VAL A 28 12.44 -10.40 -4.52
C VAL A 28 13.56 -11.07 -5.33
N TYR A 29 14.09 -10.35 -6.33
CA TYR A 29 15.21 -10.86 -7.12
C TYR A 29 16.47 -11.06 -6.26
N ALA A 30 16.78 -10.12 -5.36
CA ALA A 30 17.92 -10.24 -4.44
C ALA A 30 17.75 -11.41 -3.46
N LEU A 31 16.52 -11.66 -2.97
CA LEU A 31 16.25 -12.82 -2.11
C LEU A 31 16.45 -14.16 -2.84
N ARG A 32 16.12 -14.23 -4.14
CA ARG A 32 16.20 -15.46 -4.92
C ARG A 32 17.55 -15.69 -5.60
N THR A 33 18.28 -14.63 -5.88
CA THR A 33 19.52 -14.65 -6.64
C THR A 33 20.55 -13.73 -5.96
N PRO A 34 21.15 -14.18 -4.82
CA PRO A 34 22.02 -13.36 -4.00
C PRO A 34 23.37 -13.15 -4.69
N ARG A 35 23.53 -12.03 -5.38
CA ARG A 35 24.75 -11.62 -6.08
C ARG A 35 24.87 -10.11 -6.16
N LEU A 36 26.05 -9.60 -6.46
CA LEU A 36 26.32 -8.16 -6.58
C LEU A 36 25.30 -7.44 -7.48
N LEU A 37 24.98 -8.00 -8.65
CA LEU A 37 24.04 -7.39 -9.59
C LEU A 37 22.65 -7.18 -8.96
N SER A 38 22.16 -8.14 -8.16
CA SER A 38 20.86 -8.00 -7.51
C SER A 38 20.84 -6.90 -6.45
N GLY A 39 21.93 -6.74 -5.70
CA GLY A 39 22.14 -5.61 -4.78
C GLY A 39 22.19 -4.26 -5.49
N LEU A 40 22.91 -4.19 -6.63
CA LEU A 40 22.99 -2.97 -7.44
C LEU A 40 21.66 -2.58 -8.09
N LEU A 41 20.87 -3.56 -8.57
CA LEU A 41 19.53 -3.31 -9.10
C LEU A 41 18.57 -2.81 -7.99
N PHE A 42 18.68 -3.38 -6.79
CA PHE A 42 17.93 -2.90 -5.64
C PHE A 42 18.34 -1.47 -5.25
N ALA A 43 19.65 -1.18 -5.23
CA ALA A 43 20.18 0.16 -5.00
C ALA A 43 19.61 1.17 -5.99
N ALA A 44 19.65 0.86 -7.28
CA ALA A 44 19.16 1.73 -8.34
C ALA A 44 17.65 1.99 -8.21
N ALA A 45 16.84 0.94 -8.01
CA ALA A 45 15.40 1.06 -7.86
C ALA A 45 15.03 1.90 -6.62
N LEU A 46 15.68 1.63 -5.48
CA LEU A 46 15.44 2.36 -4.23
C LEU A 46 15.92 3.83 -4.34
N ALA A 47 17.06 4.09 -4.96
CA ALA A 47 17.56 5.45 -5.17
C ALA A 47 16.60 6.27 -6.05
N LEU A 48 16.07 5.68 -7.14
CA LEU A 48 15.07 6.32 -7.99
C LEU A 48 13.79 6.64 -7.23
N GLN A 49 13.31 5.72 -6.39
CA GLN A 49 12.15 5.96 -5.54
C GLN A 49 12.40 7.06 -4.52
N LEU A 50 13.53 7.05 -3.83
CA LEU A 50 13.91 8.08 -2.86
C LEU A 50 14.09 9.45 -3.54
N ARG A 51 14.64 9.49 -4.78
CA ARG A 51 14.78 10.72 -5.55
C ARG A 51 13.45 11.41 -5.86
N ALA A 52 12.34 10.70 -5.81
CA ALA A 52 11.00 11.29 -5.92
C ALA A 52 10.66 12.25 -4.76
N ARG A 53 11.48 12.34 -3.71
CA ARG A 53 11.31 13.22 -2.55
C ARG A 53 9.98 13.03 -1.81
N HIS A 54 9.48 11.80 -1.81
CA HIS A 54 8.29 11.43 -1.02
C HIS A 54 8.61 10.25 -0.09
N PRO A 55 9.35 10.50 1.01
CA PRO A 55 9.89 9.46 1.89
C PRO A 55 8.79 8.59 2.52
N GLN A 56 7.60 9.14 2.75
CA GLN A 56 6.46 8.41 3.33
C GLN A 56 6.09 7.15 2.53
N ILE A 57 5.98 7.26 1.20
CA ILE A 57 5.67 6.10 0.34
C ILE A 57 6.80 5.07 0.40
N THR A 58 8.05 5.51 0.31
CA THR A 58 9.20 4.62 0.41
C THR A 58 9.23 3.90 1.77
N TYR A 59 9.00 4.63 2.85
CA TYR A 59 8.94 4.08 4.19
C TYR A 59 7.85 2.99 4.30
N TYR A 60 6.66 3.23 3.77
CA TYR A 60 5.56 2.26 3.79
C TYR A 60 5.87 1.00 2.97
N VAL A 61 6.45 1.17 1.80
CA VAL A 61 6.92 0.03 0.99
C VAL A 61 7.99 -0.76 1.75
N MET A 62 8.96 -0.07 2.34
CA MET A 62 10.03 -0.73 3.11
C MET A 62 9.51 -1.45 4.36
N MET A 63 8.47 -0.94 5.04
CA MET A 63 7.82 -1.67 6.14
C MET A 63 7.22 -2.99 5.67
N VAL A 64 6.53 -3.00 4.53
CA VAL A 64 5.98 -4.24 3.95
C VAL A 64 7.11 -5.21 3.57
N LEU A 65 8.17 -4.73 2.94
CA LEU A 65 9.34 -5.54 2.58
C LEU A 65 10.08 -6.06 3.81
N PHE A 66 10.15 -5.29 4.88
CA PHE A 66 10.75 -5.71 6.14
C PHE A 66 9.95 -6.85 6.79
N VAL A 67 8.62 -6.75 6.83
CA VAL A 67 7.77 -7.85 7.29
C VAL A 67 7.95 -9.09 6.42
N TRP A 68 8.04 -8.93 5.10
CA TRP A 68 8.33 -10.03 4.19
C TRP A 68 9.69 -10.65 4.49
N TRP A 69 10.72 -9.84 4.70
CA TRP A 69 12.04 -10.33 5.08
C TRP A 69 12.02 -11.13 6.39
N ILE A 70 11.27 -10.69 7.41
CA ILE A 70 11.07 -11.46 8.66
C ILE A 70 10.47 -12.84 8.37
N VAL A 71 9.47 -12.92 7.51
CA VAL A 71 8.87 -14.19 7.09
C VAL A 71 9.92 -15.09 6.41
N GLU A 72 10.75 -14.53 5.54
CA GLU A 72 11.85 -15.26 4.89
C GLU A 72 12.89 -15.73 5.91
N VAL A 73 13.20 -14.95 6.95
CA VAL A 73 14.08 -15.37 8.05
C VAL A 73 13.53 -16.60 8.75
N VAL A 74 12.25 -16.56 9.16
CA VAL A 74 11.60 -17.69 9.82
C VAL A 74 11.61 -18.94 8.93
N GLN A 75 11.35 -18.78 7.64
CA GLN A 75 11.37 -19.91 6.69
C GLN A 75 12.80 -20.44 6.48
N ALA A 76 13.79 -19.56 6.33
CA ALA A 76 15.18 -19.96 6.13
C ALA A 76 15.73 -20.74 7.32
N VAL A 77 15.35 -20.36 8.54
CA VAL A 77 15.71 -21.13 9.76
C VAL A 77 15.07 -22.52 9.72
N ARG A 78 13.79 -22.62 9.38
CA ARG A 78 13.07 -23.91 9.31
C ARG A 78 13.58 -24.83 8.20
N GLU A 79 14.08 -24.26 7.11
CA GLU A 79 14.52 -24.99 5.91
C GLU A 79 16.06 -25.12 5.81
N ASN A 80 16.79 -24.71 6.87
CA ASN A 80 18.27 -24.72 6.92
C ASN A 80 18.94 -23.94 5.76
N ARG A 81 18.29 -22.81 5.31
CA ARG A 81 18.78 -21.94 4.24
C ARG A 81 19.36 -20.61 4.75
N THR A 82 19.73 -20.55 6.02
CA THR A 82 20.23 -19.32 6.67
C THR A 82 21.46 -18.71 5.99
N PRO A 83 22.46 -19.49 5.48
CA PRO A 83 23.60 -18.87 4.77
C PRO A 83 23.21 -18.14 3.49
N ALA A 84 22.31 -18.71 2.71
CA ALA A 84 21.81 -18.08 1.48
C ALA A 84 21.02 -16.79 1.78
N LEU A 85 20.19 -16.81 2.82
CA LEU A 85 19.48 -15.62 3.27
C LEU A 85 20.42 -14.54 3.81
N ALA A 86 21.45 -14.92 4.58
CA ALA A 86 22.45 -13.98 5.08
C ALA A 86 23.18 -13.26 3.92
N GLN A 87 23.53 -14.00 2.87
CA GLN A 87 24.12 -13.43 1.65
C GLN A 87 23.14 -12.45 0.95
N SER A 88 21.87 -12.84 0.80
CA SER A 88 20.84 -11.96 0.23
C SER A 88 20.68 -10.68 1.06
N THR A 89 20.63 -10.81 2.37
CA THR A 89 20.53 -9.69 3.32
C THR A 89 21.74 -8.76 3.19
N GLY A 90 22.95 -9.31 3.06
CA GLY A 90 24.17 -8.53 2.83
C GLY A 90 24.09 -7.68 1.55
N TRP A 91 23.61 -8.26 0.44
CA TRP A 91 23.42 -7.52 -0.81
C TRP A 91 22.31 -6.47 -0.72
N LEU A 92 21.20 -6.76 -0.02
CA LEU A 92 20.13 -5.78 0.23
C LEU A 92 20.62 -4.63 1.12
N ALA A 93 21.42 -4.93 2.16
CA ALA A 93 21.99 -3.90 3.03
C ALA A 93 22.98 -3.00 2.27
N LEU A 94 23.88 -3.60 1.46
CA LEU A 94 24.76 -2.85 0.58
C LEU A 94 23.97 -1.97 -0.38
N GLY A 95 22.94 -2.53 -1.04
CA GLY A 95 22.05 -1.80 -1.95
C GLY A 95 21.34 -0.63 -1.28
N THR A 96 20.84 -0.84 -0.05
CA THR A 96 20.24 0.24 0.76
C THR A 96 21.26 1.33 1.05
N GLY A 97 22.46 0.98 1.52
CA GLY A 97 23.53 1.93 1.80
C GLY A 97 23.91 2.76 0.57
N LEU A 98 24.08 2.11 -0.59
CA LEU A 98 24.38 2.79 -1.85
C LEU A 98 23.25 3.71 -2.29
N ALA A 99 21.97 3.28 -2.17
CA ALA A 99 20.82 4.12 -2.49
C ALA A 99 20.78 5.38 -1.62
N LEU A 100 21.00 5.23 -0.31
CA LEU A 100 21.06 6.37 0.62
C LEU A 100 22.20 7.34 0.29
N LEU A 101 23.39 6.82 -0.05
CA LEU A 101 24.52 7.65 -0.49
C LEU A 101 24.19 8.42 -1.78
N MET A 102 23.54 7.79 -2.75
CA MET A 102 23.15 8.44 -4.02
C MET A 102 22.16 9.60 -3.82
N VAL A 103 21.37 9.58 -2.77
CA VAL A 103 20.38 10.63 -2.48
C VAL A 103 20.73 11.46 -1.22
N ALA A 104 21.92 11.27 -0.66
CA ALA A 104 22.31 11.88 0.61
C ALA A 104 22.19 13.41 0.60
N GLN A 105 22.68 14.06 -0.46
CA GLN A 105 22.72 15.53 -0.55
C GLN A 105 21.31 16.17 -0.39
N PRO A 106 20.27 15.83 -1.15
CA PRO A 106 18.97 16.46 -0.97
C PRO A 106 18.30 16.10 0.37
N TYR A 107 18.57 14.92 0.92
CA TYR A 107 18.02 14.54 2.24
C TYR A 107 18.72 15.23 3.39
N LEU A 108 20.05 15.37 3.35
CA LEU A 108 20.82 16.15 4.34
C LEU A 108 20.40 17.62 4.35
N ALA A 109 20.26 18.22 3.16
CA ALA A 109 19.76 19.60 3.04
C ALA A 109 18.36 19.75 3.65
N THR A 110 17.44 18.80 3.37
CA THR A 110 16.10 18.80 3.96
C THR A 110 16.16 18.62 5.48
N PHE A 111 17.03 17.75 5.96
CA PHE A 111 17.21 17.51 7.39
C PHE A 111 17.73 18.76 8.12
N GLN A 112 18.68 19.48 7.55
CA GLN A 112 19.17 20.73 8.10
C GLN A 112 18.12 21.85 8.09
N TYR A 113 17.24 21.86 7.08
CA TYR A 113 16.19 22.86 6.93
C TYR A 113 14.93 22.56 7.76
N LYS A 114 14.77 21.33 8.29
CA LYS A 114 13.52 20.90 8.95
C LYS A 114 13.09 21.84 10.09
N ASP A 115 14.05 22.36 10.87
CA ASP A 115 13.79 23.18 12.05
C ASP A 115 13.28 24.59 11.69
N PHE A 116 13.50 25.02 10.44
CA PHE A 116 13.00 26.29 9.88
C PHE A 116 11.69 26.11 9.11
N SER A 117 11.14 24.90 9.08
CA SER A 117 9.93 24.60 8.32
C SER A 117 8.66 25.01 9.08
N THR A 118 7.58 25.27 8.34
CA THR A 118 6.24 25.51 8.90
C THR A 118 5.73 24.33 9.74
N ARG A 119 6.25 23.12 9.53
CA ARG A 119 5.93 21.92 10.33
C ARG A 119 6.55 21.99 11.72
N ALA A 120 7.82 22.49 11.84
CA ALA A 120 8.43 22.71 13.13
C ALA A 120 7.67 23.77 13.92
N ALA A 121 7.26 24.86 13.28
CA ALA A 121 6.43 25.88 13.90
C ALA A 121 5.06 25.34 14.35
N ALA A 122 4.40 24.50 13.54
CA ALA A 122 3.12 23.88 13.90
C ALA A 122 3.27 22.85 15.04
N ALA A 123 4.38 22.13 15.10
CA ALA A 123 4.67 21.20 16.21
C ALA A 123 4.93 21.97 17.52
N ALA A 124 5.65 23.09 17.46
CA ALA A 124 5.91 23.95 18.61
C ALA A 124 4.62 24.64 19.11
N ALA A 125 3.72 25.03 18.22
CA ALA A 125 2.45 25.69 18.56
C ALA A 125 1.40 24.71 19.11
N GLY A 126 1.51 23.41 18.81
CA GLY A 126 0.58 22.36 19.24
C GLY A 126 0.84 21.77 20.64
N GLY A 127 1.77 22.33 21.43
CA GLY A 127 1.96 21.95 22.83
C GLY A 127 2.46 20.50 23.07
N GLY A 128 3.14 19.90 22.11
CA GLY A 128 3.78 18.60 22.30
C GLY A 128 5.00 18.71 23.20
N ASP A 129 4.95 18.09 24.37
CA ASP A 129 5.98 18.03 25.41
C ASP A 129 7.15 17.10 24.98
N GLY A 130 7.72 17.33 23.83
CA GLY A 130 8.85 16.55 23.33
C GLY A 130 9.65 17.31 22.30
N GLY A 131 10.82 17.78 22.69
CA GLY A 131 11.82 18.45 21.84
C GLY A 131 12.34 17.54 20.71
N GLY A 132 11.48 17.21 19.76
CA GLY A 132 11.79 16.42 18.57
C GLY A 132 10.78 16.71 17.48
N SER A 133 11.14 16.47 16.25
CA SER A 133 10.33 16.66 15.05
C SER A 133 9.05 15.82 14.96
N ALA A 134 8.59 15.23 16.05
CA ALA A 134 7.40 14.40 16.14
C ALA A 134 6.13 15.26 16.00
N MET A 135 5.25 14.89 15.07
CA MET A 135 3.94 15.53 14.96
C MET A 135 3.01 14.98 16.05
N GLY A 136 2.18 15.87 16.64
CA GLY A 136 1.15 15.42 17.57
C GLY A 136 0.20 14.41 16.91
N TRP A 137 -0.28 13.45 17.69
CA TRP A 137 -1.20 12.39 17.25
C TRP A 137 -2.40 12.92 16.44
N ASP A 138 -3.09 13.92 16.99
CA ASP A 138 -4.30 14.46 16.36
C ASP A 138 -4.03 15.09 14.99
N TYR A 139 -2.90 15.76 14.84
CA TYR A 139 -2.48 16.32 13.57
C TYR A 139 -2.06 15.22 12.59
N ALA A 140 -1.28 14.23 13.04
CA ALA A 140 -0.84 13.12 12.20
C ALA A 140 -2.01 12.29 11.68
N MET A 141 -3.03 12.05 12.53
CA MET A 141 -4.18 11.20 12.24
C MET A 141 -5.39 11.95 11.65
N ARG A 142 -5.24 13.23 11.32
CA ARG A 142 -6.35 14.05 10.84
C ARG A 142 -6.98 13.54 9.55
N TRP A 143 -6.19 12.93 8.66
CA TRP A 143 -6.64 12.30 7.42
C TRP A 143 -6.64 10.77 7.56
N SER A 144 -7.26 10.27 8.60
CA SER A 144 -7.54 8.85 8.76
C SER A 144 -8.68 8.44 7.85
N GLN A 145 -8.54 7.29 7.19
CA GLN A 145 -9.60 6.73 6.34
C GLN A 145 -10.78 6.29 7.20
N GLY A 146 -11.97 6.78 6.89
CA GLY A 146 -13.20 6.29 7.51
C GLY A 146 -13.49 4.84 7.10
N VAL A 147 -14.04 4.05 8.02
CA VAL A 147 -14.37 2.64 7.70
C VAL A 147 -15.40 2.55 6.57
N GLY A 148 -16.43 3.40 6.60
CA GLY A 148 -17.43 3.48 5.52
C GLY A 148 -16.83 3.93 4.18
N GLU A 149 -15.82 4.79 4.19
CA GLU A 149 -15.15 5.27 2.98
C GLU A 149 -14.43 4.14 2.21
N MET A 150 -14.26 2.94 2.78
CA MET A 150 -13.72 1.78 2.04
C MET A 150 -14.57 1.39 0.85
N VAL A 151 -15.84 1.78 0.83
CA VAL A 151 -16.73 1.62 -0.33
C VAL A 151 -16.19 2.35 -1.56
N THR A 152 -15.42 3.43 -1.39
CA THR A 152 -14.78 4.15 -2.51
C THR A 152 -13.81 3.29 -3.30
N LEU A 153 -13.21 2.25 -2.70
CA LEU A 153 -12.38 1.30 -3.44
C LEU A 153 -13.17 0.56 -4.54
N LEU A 154 -14.47 0.38 -4.34
CA LEU A 154 -15.38 -0.34 -5.23
C LEU A 154 -16.22 0.60 -6.10
N ILE A 155 -16.77 1.67 -5.49
CA ILE A 155 -17.66 2.65 -6.14
C ILE A 155 -16.93 3.99 -6.14
N ALA A 156 -16.65 4.51 -7.34
CA ALA A 156 -16.05 5.83 -7.47
C ALA A 156 -16.96 6.89 -6.86
N ASP A 157 -16.35 7.85 -6.19
CA ASP A 157 -17.02 9.03 -5.62
C ASP A 157 -18.20 8.73 -4.66
N ALA A 158 -18.22 7.52 -4.03
CA ALA A 158 -19.27 7.14 -3.09
C ALA A 158 -19.40 8.08 -1.89
N PHE A 159 -18.37 8.85 -1.55
CA PHE A 159 -18.37 9.91 -0.54
C PHE A 159 -18.18 11.30 -1.16
N GLY A 160 -18.60 11.48 -2.41
CA GLY A 160 -18.34 12.66 -3.20
C GLY A 160 -16.95 12.65 -3.83
N GLY A 161 -16.76 13.52 -4.82
CA GLY A 161 -15.47 13.73 -5.46
C GLY A 161 -14.52 14.56 -4.58
N GLY A 162 -13.48 15.12 -5.19
CA GLY A 162 -12.57 16.03 -4.49
C GLY A 162 -13.18 17.40 -4.20
N GLY A 163 -12.54 18.13 -3.29
CA GLY A 163 -12.92 19.52 -2.98
C GLY A 163 -14.28 19.64 -2.28
N GLY A 164 -15.11 20.56 -2.73
CA GLY A 164 -16.37 20.94 -2.09
C GLY A 164 -17.51 19.93 -2.19
N THR A 165 -17.34 18.85 -2.97
CA THR A 165 -18.35 17.78 -3.09
C THR A 165 -18.13 16.62 -2.12
N TYR A 166 -17.03 16.62 -1.38
CA TYR A 166 -16.72 15.59 -0.39
C TYR A 166 -17.58 15.78 0.88
N TRP A 167 -18.23 14.71 1.34
CA TRP A 167 -19.08 14.69 2.53
C TRP A 167 -18.68 13.62 3.58
N GLY A 168 -17.49 13.02 3.43
CA GLY A 168 -16.95 12.03 4.37
C GLY A 168 -16.36 12.65 5.66
N PRO A 169 -15.82 11.81 6.56
CA PRO A 169 -15.37 12.23 7.90
C PRO A 169 -14.06 13.01 7.94
N LYS A 170 -13.32 13.09 6.83
CA LYS A 170 -12.06 13.86 6.77
C LYS A 170 -12.35 15.35 6.57
N PRO A 171 -11.43 16.25 6.95
CA PRO A 171 -11.63 17.69 6.73
C PRO A 171 -11.87 18.05 5.26
N PHE A 172 -11.17 17.38 4.36
CA PHE A 172 -11.33 17.43 2.91
C PHE A 172 -10.59 16.24 2.28
N THR A 173 -10.88 15.92 1.03
CA THR A 173 -10.07 15.04 0.21
C THR A 173 -9.89 15.64 -1.17
N GLU A 174 -8.73 15.43 -1.79
CA GLU A 174 -8.48 15.78 -3.19
C GLU A 174 -8.96 14.68 -4.14
N GLY A 175 -9.47 13.58 -3.55
CA GLY A 175 -10.11 12.52 -4.28
C GLY A 175 -10.03 11.17 -3.58
N PRO A 176 -11.11 10.40 -3.68
CA PRO A 176 -11.22 9.09 -3.05
C PRO A 176 -10.30 8.06 -3.70
N HIS A 177 -9.87 7.09 -2.90
CA HIS A 177 -9.13 5.94 -3.40
C HIS A 177 -10.08 5.00 -4.14
N TYR A 178 -9.95 4.87 -5.45
CA TYR A 178 -10.74 3.97 -6.28
C TYR A 178 -9.86 2.93 -6.98
N LEU A 179 -10.20 1.66 -6.88
CA LEU A 179 -9.51 0.53 -7.52
C LEU A 179 -10.36 -0.11 -8.62
N GLY A 180 -11.65 -0.13 -8.43
CA GLY A 180 -12.62 -0.73 -9.32
C GLY A 180 -12.93 -2.19 -9.02
N GLY A 181 -14.16 -2.59 -9.32
CA GLY A 181 -14.68 -3.91 -9.03
C GLY A 181 -13.92 -5.05 -9.70
N ILE A 182 -13.35 -4.81 -10.88
CA ILE A 182 -12.56 -5.83 -11.62
C ILE A 182 -11.29 -6.19 -10.83
N VAL A 183 -10.55 -5.21 -10.34
CA VAL A 183 -9.31 -5.45 -9.56
C VAL A 183 -9.64 -6.19 -8.27
N LEU A 184 -10.70 -5.77 -7.56
CA LEU A 184 -11.13 -6.40 -6.32
C LEU A 184 -11.63 -7.83 -6.55
N ALA A 185 -12.39 -8.08 -7.60
CA ALA A 185 -12.87 -9.42 -7.96
C ALA A 185 -11.72 -10.37 -8.28
N LEU A 186 -10.74 -9.92 -9.07
CA LEU A 186 -9.57 -10.73 -9.42
C LEU A 186 -8.66 -10.97 -8.20
N ALA A 187 -8.45 -9.97 -7.35
CA ALA A 187 -7.71 -10.14 -6.10
C ALA A 187 -8.42 -11.14 -5.17
N GLY A 188 -9.74 -11.03 -5.01
CA GLY A 188 -10.56 -11.99 -4.28
C GLY A 188 -10.47 -13.40 -4.86
N LEU A 189 -10.48 -13.53 -6.19
CA LEU A 189 -10.29 -14.81 -6.89
C LEU A 189 -8.92 -15.44 -6.57
N ALA A 190 -7.84 -14.64 -6.54
CA ALA A 190 -6.52 -15.12 -6.16
C ALA A 190 -6.54 -15.71 -4.73
N VAL A 191 -7.05 -14.96 -3.77
CA VAL A 191 -7.13 -15.38 -2.36
C VAL A 191 -7.98 -16.64 -2.20
N TRP A 192 -9.09 -16.73 -2.92
CA TRP A 192 -10.00 -17.86 -2.83
C TRP A 192 -9.43 -19.13 -3.46
N ARG A 193 -8.77 -19.02 -4.65
CA ARG A 193 -8.43 -20.17 -5.49
C ARG A 193 -6.95 -20.51 -5.53
N VAL A 194 -6.06 -19.55 -5.31
CA VAL A 194 -4.61 -19.76 -5.34
C VAL A 194 -4.09 -19.91 -3.92
N ARG A 195 -4.03 -21.17 -3.46
CA ARG A 195 -3.58 -21.50 -2.09
C ARG A 195 -2.06 -21.53 -2.03
N SER A 196 -1.42 -20.35 -2.07
CA SER A 196 0.03 -20.24 -1.90
C SER A 196 0.36 -19.33 -0.71
N ARG A 197 1.53 -19.56 -0.10
CA ARG A 197 2.04 -18.73 1.02
C ARG A 197 2.17 -17.28 0.60
N MET A 198 2.59 -17.02 -0.65
CA MET A 198 2.72 -15.68 -1.21
C MET A 198 1.37 -14.96 -1.27
N VAL A 199 0.31 -15.63 -1.76
CA VAL A 199 -1.04 -15.05 -1.83
C VAL A 199 -1.56 -14.70 -0.44
N TRP A 200 -1.39 -15.58 0.55
CA TRP A 200 -1.80 -15.31 1.92
C TRP A 200 -0.97 -14.20 2.57
N GLY A 201 0.34 -14.13 2.29
CA GLY A 201 1.20 -13.03 2.72
C GLY A 201 0.77 -11.68 2.15
N LEU A 202 0.47 -11.63 0.85
CA LEU A 202 -0.05 -10.44 0.18
C LEU A 202 -1.43 -10.04 0.72
N ALA A 203 -2.33 -11.01 0.95
CA ALA A 203 -3.63 -10.73 1.55
C ALA A 203 -3.48 -10.15 2.97
N GLY A 204 -2.61 -10.74 3.79
CA GLY A 204 -2.27 -10.20 5.10
C GLY A 204 -1.67 -8.80 5.05
N ALA A 205 -0.79 -8.52 4.08
CA ALA A 205 -0.23 -7.20 3.85
C ALA A 205 -1.32 -6.18 3.45
N ALA A 206 -2.27 -6.57 2.56
CA ALA A 206 -3.39 -5.71 2.19
C ALA A 206 -4.27 -5.38 3.41
N VAL A 207 -4.58 -6.36 4.26
CA VAL A 207 -5.33 -6.13 5.50
C VAL A 207 -4.57 -5.22 6.45
N ALA A 208 -3.29 -5.48 6.71
CA ALA A 208 -2.48 -4.68 7.62
C ALA A 208 -2.35 -3.22 7.16
N THR A 209 -2.05 -2.99 5.88
CA THR A 209 -1.93 -1.64 5.33
C THR A 209 -3.27 -0.89 5.31
N THR A 210 -4.39 -1.61 5.16
CA THR A 210 -5.74 -1.04 5.32
C THR A 210 -6.00 -0.65 6.78
N LEU A 211 -5.64 -1.49 7.75
CA LEU A 211 -5.76 -1.16 9.18
C LEU A 211 -4.91 0.07 9.55
N PHE A 212 -3.71 0.21 8.96
CA PHE A 212 -2.89 1.40 9.16
C PHE A 212 -3.53 2.64 8.53
N ALA A 213 -4.20 2.51 7.38
CA ALA A 213 -4.94 3.60 6.76
C ALA A 213 -6.09 4.14 7.60
N PHE A 214 -6.71 3.30 8.43
CA PHE A 214 -7.77 3.73 9.35
C PHE A 214 -7.28 4.68 10.45
N GLY A 215 -5.98 4.78 10.69
CA GLY A 215 -5.39 5.75 11.62
C GLY A 215 -6.09 5.80 12.97
N ARG A 216 -6.78 6.93 13.27
CA ARG A 216 -7.54 7.10 14.53
C ARG A 216 -8.68 6.12 14.72
N HIS A 217 -9.29 5.63 13.62
CA HIS A 217 -10.40 4.68 13.68
C HIS A 217 -9.92 3.25 14.02
N ALA A 218 -8.60 3.00 13.92
CA ALA A 218 -7.94 1.79 14.40
C ALA A 218 -6.81 2.16 15.38
N ALA A 219 -7.10 3.00 16.38
CA ALA A 219 -6.12 3.50 17.33
C ALA A 219 -5.41 2.39 18.11
N TRP A 220 -6.08 1.26 18.36
CA TRP A 220 -5.52 0.11 19.07
C TRP A 220 -4.25 -0.47 18.41
N ILE A 221 -4.07 -0.30 17.09
CA ILE A 221 -2.87 -0.70 16.37
C ILE A 221 -2.00 0.50 15.99
N ASN A 222 -2.61 1.62 15.58
CA ASN A 222 -1.86 2.77 15.07
C ASN A 222 -1.18 3.56 16.19
N ARG A 223 -1.77 3.62 17.40
CA ARG A 223 -1.19 4.37 18.51
C ARG A 223 0.10 3.76 19.04
N PRO A 224 0.19 2.45 19.29
CA PRO A 224 1.47 1.82 19.65
C PRO A 224 2.55 1.99 18.56
N LEU A 225 2.16 1.93 17.28
CA LEU A 225 3.12 2.17 16.19
C LEU A 225 3.59 3.61 16.18
N PHE A 226 2.70 4.57 16.42
CA PHE A 226 3.03 5.98 16.48
C PHE A 226 3.97 6.31 17.65
N GLU A 227 3.78 5.66 18.80
CA GLU A 227 4.55 5.94 20.02
C GLU A 227 5.89 5.18 20.07
N TYR A 228 5.96 3.98 19.49
CA TYR A 228 7.11 3.07 19.69
C TYR A 228 7.82 2.66 18.41
N PHE A 229 7.19 2.78 17.24
CA PHE A 229 7.83 2.32 16.00
C PHE A 229 8.64 3.43 15.34
N PRO A 230 9.93 3.18 15.00
CA PRO A 230 10.81 4.22 14.49
C PRO A 230 10.24 4.98 13.29
N PHE A 231 10.25 6.30 13.35
CA PHE A 231 9.80 7.22 12.29
C PHE A 231 8.33 7.14 11.90
N PHE A 232 7.50 6.34 12.57
CA PHE A 232 6.08 6.28 12.25
C PHE A 232 5.39 7.62 12.56
N ASP A 233 5.83 8.30 13.61
CA ASP A 233 5.40 9.63 14.05
C ASP A 233 5.84 10.78 13.13
N ALA A 234 6.77 10.52 12.21
CA ALA A 234 7.23 11.52 11.24
C ALA A 234 6.27 11.75 10.07
N PHE A 235 5.25 10.89 9.92
CA PHE A 235 4.34 10.91 8.79
C PHE A 235 2.90 11.21 9.20
N ARG A 236 2.17 11.87 8.31
CA ARG A 236 0.75 12.21 8.48
C ARG A 236 -0.10 11.58 7.39
N ALA A 237 -1.42 11.76 7.53
CA ALA A 237 -2.40 11.27 6.58
C ALA A 237 -2.33 9.74 6.39
N PRO A 238 -2.80 8.98 7.39
CA PRO A 238 -2.80 7.51 7.36
C PRO A 238 -3.46 6.93 6.12
N GLU A 239 -4.46 7.59 5.52
CA GLU A 239 -5.09 7.18 4.26
C GLU A 239 -4.06 6.88 3.15
N THR A 240 -2.87 7.49 3.21
CA THR A 240 -1.79 7.24 2.24
C THR A 240 -1.35 5.77 2.20
N TRP A 241 -1.57 5.00 3.27
CA TRP A 241 -1.34 3.55 3.28
C TRP A 241 -2.18 2.82 2.23
N LEU A 242 -3.36 3.34 1.85
CA LEU A 242 -4.17 2.75 0.79
C LEU A 242 -3.46 2.72 -0.57
N SER A 243 -2.46 3.57 -0.79
CA SER A 243 -1.62 3.50 -1.99
C SER A 243 -0.82 2.19 -2.05
N VAL A 244 -0.32 1.71 -0.89
CA VAL A 244 0.37 0.43 -0.79
C VAL A 244 -0.63 -0.73 -0.81
N THR A 245 -1.78 -0.57 -0.17
CA THR A 245 -2.90 -1.53 -0.28
C THR A 245 -3.28 -1.74 -1.75
N ALA A 246 -3.43 -0.65 -2.51
CA ALA A 246 -3.75 -0.70 -3.94
C ALA A 246 -2.69 -1.47 -4.74
N LEU A 247 -1.41 -1.23 -4.47
CA LEU A 247 -0.31 -1.95 -5.11
C LEU A 247 -0.37 -3.45 -4.82
N VAL A 248 -0.58 -3.83 -3.56
CA VAL A 248 -0.70 -5.23 -3.16
C VAL A 248 -1.92 -5.91 -3.80
N LEU A 249 -3.07 -5.21 -3.82
CA LEU A 249 -4.28 -5.71 -4.47
C LEU A 249 -4.12 -5.85 -5.98
N ALA A 250 -3.38 -4.95 -6.64
CA ALA A 250 -3.06 -5.07 -8.06
C ALA A 250 -2.21 -6.32 -8.36
N VAL A 251 -1.22 -6.63 -7.50
CA VAL A 251 -0.43 -7.87 -7.61
C VAL A 251 -1.31 -9.10 -7.43
N LEU A 252 -2.17 -9.12 -6.42
CA LEU A 252 -3.14 -10.19 -6.20
C LEU A 252 -4.08 -10.34 -7.41
N ALA A 253 -4.56 -9.23 -7.98
CA ALA A 253 -5.41 -9.26 -9.18
C ALA A 253 -4.67 -9.86 -10.39
N GLY A 254 -3.40 -9.54 -10.57
CA GLY A 254 -2.55 -10.17 -11.60
C GLY A 254 -2.43 -11.69 -11.41
N ILE A 255 -2.26 -12.16 -10.17
CA ILE A 255 -2.25 -13.60 -9.84
C ILE A 255 -3.61 -14.24 -10.11
N GLY A 256 -4.70 -13.55 -9.76
CA GLY A 256 -6.06 -14.03 -10.05
C GLY A 256 -6.36 -14.10 -11.54
N LEU A 257 -5.89 -13.13 -12.30
CA LEU A 257 -5.99 -13.13 -13.76
C LEU A 257 -5.17 -14.27 -14.38
N ASP A 258 -3.93 -14.46 -13.94
CA ASP A 258 -3.08 -15.59 -14.39
C ASP A 258 -3.77 -16.93 -14.10
N TYR A 259 -4.36 -17.09 -12.91
CA TYR A 259 -5.15 -18.28 -12.57
C TYR A 259 -6.34 -18.47 -13.54
N ALA A 260 -7.07 -17.40 -13.84
CA ALA A 260 -8.23 -17.45 -14.74
C ALA A 260 -7.83 -17.79 -16.18
N LEU A 261 -6.68 -17.29 -16.64
CA LEU A 261 -6.22 -17.45 -18.02
C LEU A 261 -5.39 -18.71 -18.29
N ARG A 262 -4.87 -19.38 -17.26
CA ARG A 262 -4.05 -20.59 -17.44
C ARG A 262 -4.81 -21.65 -18.23
N ARG A 263 -4.25 -22.02 -19.38
CA ARG A 263 -4.73 -23.16 -20.17
C ARG A 263 -4.10 -24.43 -19.59
N ASP A 264 -4.93 -25.40 -19.19
CA ASP A 264 -4.43 -26.72 -18.86
C ASP A 264 -3.83 -27.33 -20.13
N GLY A 265 -2.60 -27.81 -20.08
CA GLY A 265 -1.93 -28.53 -21.20
C GLY A 265 -2.54 -29.88 -21.56
N ARG A 266 -3.84 -30.08 -21.28
CA ARG A 266 -4.60 -31.31 -21.55
C ARG A 266 -5.10 -31.34 -22.97
N PRO A 267 -5.17 -32.55 -23.61
CA PRO A 267 -5.64 -32.71 -24.98
C PRO A 267 -7.09 -32.23 -25.18
N ALA A 268 -7.41 -31.75 -26.38
CA ALA A 268 -8.62 -30.99 -26.70
C ALA A 268 -9.96 -31.64 -26.30
N LYS A 269 -10.06 -32.97 -26.25
CA LYS A 269 -11.29 -33.71 -25.86
C LYS A 269 -11.69 -33.58 -24.37
N ARG A 270 -10.78 -33.11 -23.48
CA ARG A 270 -11.06 -32.85 -22.06
C ARG A 270 -11.13 -31.35 -21.72
N ARG A 271 -11.07 -30.47 -22.72
CA ARG A 271 -10.97 -29.00 -22.52
C ARG A 271 -12.27 -28.34 -22.05
N THR A 272 -13.43 -28.84 -22.48
CA THR A 272 -14.73 -28.22 -22.19
C THR A 272 -15.03 -28.16 -20.68
N ASN A 273 -14.84 -29.28 -19.97
CA ASN A 273 -15.13 -29.31 -18.52
C ASN A 273 -14.10 -28.60 -17.65
N ALA A 274 -12.86 -28.44 -18.13
CA ALA A 274 -11.81 -27.74 -17.35
C ALA A 274 -11.84 -26.22 -17.49
N SER A 275 -12.24 -25.71 -18.68
CA SER A 275 -12.47 -24.27 -18.88
C SER A 275 -13.68 -23.78 -18.08
N ASP A 276 -14.77 -24.56 -18.06
CA ASP A 276 -15.98 -24.25 -17.30
C ASP A 276 -15.73 -24.27 -15.79
N ALA A 277 -14.89 -25.20 -15.30
CA ALA A 277 -14.50 -25.27 -13.88
C ALA A 277 -13.72 -24.05 -13.39
N ARG A 278 -13.05 -23.30 -14.27
CA ARG A 278 -12.34 -22.05 -13.93
C ARG A 278 -13.15 -20.80 -14.20
N LEU A 279 -13.96 -20.80 -15.24
CA LEU A 279 -14.88 -19.70 -15.52
C LEU A 279 -15.91 -19.53 -14.41
N ARG A 280 -16.42 -20.63 -13.85
CA ARG A 280 -17.41 -20.58 -12.78
C ARG A 280 -16.95 -19.76 -11.55
N PRO A 281 -15.77 -20.01 -10.92
CA PRO A 281 -15.31 -19.17 -9.81
C PRO A 281 -15.00 -17.73 -10.23
N LEU A 282 -14.55 -17.49 -11.45
CA LEU A 282 -14.38 -16.15 -11.99
C LEU A 282 -15.72 -15.42 -12.08
N LEU A 283 -16.73 -16.03 -12.70
CA LEU A 283 -18.08 -15.48 -12.80
C LEU A 283 -18.71 -15.24 -11.43
N ILE A 284 -18.49 -16.14 -10.47
CA ILE A 284 -18.95 -15.94 -9.09
C ILE A 284 -18.25 -14.74 -8.45
N ALA A 285 -16.91 -14.63 -8.56
CA ALA A 285 -16.17 -13.51 -8.02
C ALA A 285 -16.63 -12.17 -8.62
N PHE A 286 -16.81 -12.10 -9.92
CA PHE A 286 -17.38 -10.92 -10.59
C PHE A 286 -18.82 -10.67 -10.18
N GLY A 287 -19.66 -11.70 -10.16
CA GLY A 287 -21.07 -11.61 -9.76
C GLY A 287 -21.24 -11.08 -8.34
N LEU A 288 -20.45 -11.57 -7.38
CA LEU A 288 -20.45 -11.09 -6.01
C LEU A 288 -19.99 -9.62 -5.91
N THR A 289 -18.92 -9.26 -6.63
CA THR A 289 -18.39 -7.89 -6.61
C THR A 289 -19.39 -6.91 -7.24
N PHE A 290 -19.92 -7.22 -8.42
CA PHE A 290 -20.90 -6.36 -9.10
C PHE A 290 -22.26 -6.38 -8.39
N GLY A 291 -22.67 -7.53 -7.82
CA GLY A 291 -23.88 -7.62 -6.99
C GLY A 291 -23.79 -6.74 -5.75
N LEU A 292 -22.66 -6.77 -5.04
CA LEU A 292 -22.42 -5.86 -3.92
C LEU A 292 -22.43 -4.39 -4.36
N THR A 293 -21.80 -4.07 -5.48
CA THR A 293 -21.83 -2.70 -6.06
C THR A 293 -23.26 -2.26 -6.32
N ALA A 294 -24.08 -3.12 -6.95
CA ALA A 294 -25.47 -2.82 -7.26
C ALA A 294 -26.31 -2.62 -5.97
N VAL A 295 -26.14 -3.49 -4.98
CA VAL A 295 -26.83 -3.36 -3.67
C VAL A 295 -26.47 -2.04 -2.98
N LEU A 296 -25.19 -1.68 -2.95
CA LEU A 296 -24.74 -0.43 -2.35
C LEU A 296 -25.23 0.79 -3.15
N TRP A 297 -25.28 0.69 -4.47
CA TRP A 297 -25.79 1.76 -5.33
C TRP A 297 -27.30 1.95 -5.16
N ILE A 298 -28.08 0.88 -5.15
CA ILE A 298 -29.54 0.96 -4.98
C ILE A 298 -29.92 1.36 -3.55
N GLY A 299 -29.17 0.84 -2.57
CA GLY A 299 -29.38 1.12 -1.14
C GLY A 299 -28.64 2.33 -0.61
N GLN A 300 -28.07 3.17 -1.49
CA GLN A 300 -27.21 4.28 -1.07
C GLN A 300 -27.88 5.22 -0.06
N ASP A 301 -29.15 5.54 -0.23
CA ASP A 301 -29.91 6.44 0.67
C ASP A 301 -30.15 5.82 2.05
N ALA A 302 -30.12 4.49 2.17
CA ALA A 302 -30.26 3.80 3.45
C ALA A 302 -28.92 3.59 4.17
N VAL A 303 -27.82 3.54 3.40
CA VAL A 303 -26.47 3.26 3.91
C VAL A 303 -25.69 4.56 4.16
N PHE A 304 -25.92 5.56 3.33
CA PHE A 304 -25.21 6.84 3.35
C PHE A 304 -26.18 7.98 3.67
N ASP A 305 -25.83 8.78 4.65
CA ASP A 305 -26.58 10.00 4.99
C ASP A 305 -26.08 11.17 4.15
N PHE A 306 -26.59 11.31 2.93
CA PHE A 306 -26.22 12.40 2.00
C PHE A 306 -26.68 13.79 2.44
N GLY A 307 -27.44 13.90 3.54
CA GLY A 307 -28.12 15.11 3.94
C GLY A 307 -27.41 16.00 4.94
N LYS A 308 -26.23 15.58 5.46
CA LYS A 308 -25.50 16.42 6.42
C LYS A 308 -24.38 17.18 5.74
N PRO A 309 -24.51 18.53 5.56
CA PRO A 309 -23.34 19.34 5.30
C PRO A 309 -22.36 19.16 6.46
N ASN A 310 -21.08 19.10 6.17
CA ASN A 310 -20.04 19.11 7.21
C ASN A 310 -20.16 20.43 8.00
N GLU A 311 -20.76 20.37 9.22
CA GLU A 311 -20.69 21.44 10.20
C GLU A 311 -19.30 21.43 10.86
#